data_004feee8dc545badcbbae4dd35c5c088
#
_entry.id   004feee8dc545badcbbae4dd35c5c088
#
_cell.length_a   1.000
_cell.length_b   1.000
_cell.length_c   1.000
_cell.angle_alpha   90.00
_cell.angle_beta   90.00
_cell.angle_gamma   90.00
#
_symmetry.space_group_name_H-M   'P 1'
#
loop_
_entity.id
_entity.type
_entity.pdbx_description
1 polymer ?
#
loop_
_entity_poly.entity_id
_entity_poly.type
_entity_poly.pdbx_seq_one_letter_code
_entity_poly.pdbx_strand_id
1 'polypeptide(L)'
;EILRCLVGSEMCIRDRGSIIPQMPVMNYTDEKPVYPVTFEIFPAAAGSETTFSLYEDAGTDLGYLRGEFMRTPITCQTTDTGYTLKVGTRTGEKYSLPGQRNLMFCIYTEQMPKTALLDGQKIKKTNVGKLEENRETEFTITAWCPDKKQGTCLLRLPDDGKEHIIEFVY
;
A
#
# COMPACT_ATOMS: atom_id res chain seq x y z
N GLU A 1 19.89 21.80 13.85
CA GLU A 1 18.83 21.71 12.81
C GLU A 1 18.17 20.34 12.79
N ILE A 2 18.90 19.25 12.95
CA ILE A 2 18.33 17.87 13.05
C ILE A 2 17.40 17.71 14.25
N LEU A 3 17.63 18.43 15.35
CA LEU A 3 16.75 18.40 16.53
C LEU A 3 15.38 19.09 16.32
N ARG A 4 15.28 20.00 15.38
CA ARG A 4 13.98 20.56 14.97
C ARG A 4 13.12 19.55 14.22
N CYS A 5 13.75 18.59 13.57
CA CYS A 5 13.04 17.49 12.90
C CYS A 5 12.49 16.43 13.84
N LEU A 6 12.83 16.41 15.10
CA LEU A 6 12.36 15.41 16.07
C LEU A 6 11.31 15.92 17.06
N VAL A 7 10.97 17.21 17.04
CA VAL A 7 10.05 17.82 18.00
C VAL A 7 9.02 18.72 17.30
N GLY A 8 7.85 18.22 17.17
CA GLY A 8 6.61 19.02 17.09
C GLY A 8 6.17 19.65 15.77
N SER A 9 7.01 19.90 14.81
CA SER A 9 6.57 20.38 13.48
C SER A 9 6.91 19.38 12.35
N GLU A 10 7.28 18.22 12.74
CA GLU A 10 8.02 17.30 11.90
C GLU A 10 7.21 16.20 11.34
N MET A 11 6.50 16.58 10.45
CA MET A 11 6.01 15.72 9.37
C MET A 11 7.08 15.51 8.28
N CYS A 12 8.33 15.80 8.59
CA CYS A 12 9.43 15.77 7.61
C CYS A 12 9.69 14.39 7.00
N ILE A 13 9.40 13.32 7.73
CA ILE A 13 9.57 11.94 7.25
C ILE A 13 8.38 11.49 6.41
N ARG A 14 7.22 12.14 6.55
CA ARG A 14 6.00 11.85 5.81
C ARG A 14 5.69 12.93 4.79
N ASP A 15 6.74 13.38 4.12
CA ASP A 15 6.60 14.41 3.11
C ASP A 15 5.73 13.93 1.92
N ARG A 16 5.07 14.88 1.27
CA ARG A 16 4.34 14.61 0.02
C ARG A 16 5.24 13.88 -0.97
N GLY A 17 4.72 12.88 -1.62
CA GLY A 17 5.48 12.06 -2.57
C GLY A 17 6.19 10.88 -1.92
N SER A 18 5.67 10.29 -0.84
CA SER A 18 6.24 9.09 -0.22
C SER A 18 5.24 7.92 -0.16
N ILE A 19 5.77 6.71 -0.26
CA ILE A 19 5.08 5.45 -0.01
C ILE A 19 5.85 4.73 1.09
N ILE A 20 5.22 4.53 2.24
CA ILE A 20 5.85 3.96 3.44
C ILE A 20 5.21 2.62 3.76
N PRO A 21 5.91 1.49 3.59
CA PRO A 21 5.38 0.19 3.97
C PRO A 21 5.40 0.03 5.49
N GLN A 22 4.34 -0.53 6.02
CA GLN A 22 4.20 -0.89 7.42
C GLN A 22 3.84 -2.37 7.55
N MET A 23 4.43 -3.02 8.51
CA MET A 23 4.11 -4.39 8.91
C MET A 23 3.36 -4.38 10.24
N PRO A 24 2.64 -5.47 10.59
CA PRO A 24 2.05 -5.59 11.91
C PRO A 24 3.08 -5.41 13.02
N VAL A 25 2.72 -4.67 14.08
CA VAL A 25 3.60 -4.48 15.23
C VAL A 25 3.83 -5.82 15.92
N MET A 26 5.10 -6.19 16.12
CA MET A 26 5.51 -7.42 16.79
C MET A 26 6.71 -7.14 17.72
N ASN A 27 6.82 -7.92 18.78
CA ASN A 27 7.89 -7.76 19.76
C ASN A 27 9.16 -8.51 19.37
N TYR A 28 9.04 -9.56 18.56
CA TYR A 28 10.17 -10.33 18.03
C TYR A 28 9.81 -10.91 16.66
N THR A 29 10.82 -11.29 15.88
CA THR A 29 10.66 -11.92 14.57
C THR A 29 9.82 -13.20 14.70
N ASP A 30 8.90 -13.41 13.76
CA ASP A 30 7.99 -14.56 13.70
C ASP A 30 6.93 -14.64 14.81
N GLU A 31 6.73 -13.58 15.61
CA GLU A 31 5.59 -13.50 16.53
C GLU A 31 4.26 -13.57 15.79
N LYS A 32 4.19 -12.93 14.63
CA LYS A 32 3.01 -12.88 13.76
C LYS A 32 3.41 -12.97 12.30
N PRO A 33 2.51 -13.37 11.41
CA PRO A 33 2.74 -13.22 9.98
C PRO A 33 3.04 -11.75 9.62
N VAL A 34 3.98 -11.52 8.71
CA VAL A 34 4.35 -10.17 8.21
C VAL A 34 3.28 -9.55 7.31
N TYR A 35 2.06 -10.00 7.37
CA TYR A 35 0.96 -9.51 6.58
C TYR A 35 -0.30 -9.27 7.42
N PRO A 36 -1.23 -8.40 6.99
CA PRO A 36 -1.17 -7.62 5.74
C PRO A 36 -0.04 -6.57 5.78
N VAL A 37 0.61 -6.37 4.62
CA VAL A 37 1.50 -5.21 4.45
C VAL A 37 0.62 -4.00 4.17
N THR A 38 0.76 -2.95 4.97
CA THR A 38 0.03 -1.70 4.80
C THR A 38 0.96 -0.64 4.22
N PHE A 39 0.54 0.02 3.16
CA PHE A 39 1.27 1.14 2.56
C PHE A 39 0.59 2.45 2.92
N GLU A 40 1.26 3.28 3.69
CA GLU A 40 0.87 4.69 3.85
C GLU A 40 1.36 5.47 2.64
N ILE A 41 0.45 6.09 1.90
CA ILE A 41 0.74 6.86 0.69
C ILE A 41 0.41 8.32 0.94
N PHE A 42 1.41 9.17 0.75
CA PHE A 42 1.30 10.62 0.79
C PHE A 42 1.46 11.14 -0.64
N PRO A 43 0.36 11.35 -1.40
CA PRO A 43 0.44 11.73 -2.79
C PRO A 43 1.26 13.01 -2.99
N ALA A 44 2.06 13.03 -4.04
CA ALA A 44 2.82 14.23 -4.45
C ALA A 44 1.90 15.31 -5.03
N ALA A 45 2.45 16.43 -5.45
CA ALA A 45 1.69 17.46 -6.15
C ALA A 45 1.10 16.92 -7.47
N ALA A 46 0.02 17.56 -7.95
CA ALA A 46 -0.59 17.20 -9.23
C ALA A 46 0.45 17.19 -10.37
N GLY A 47 0.37 16.19 -11.23
CA GLY A 47 1.33 15.92 -12.30
C GLY A 47 2.59 15.17 -11.87
N SER A 48 2.75 14.84 -10.60
CA SER A 48 3.92 14.12 -10.09
C SER A 48 3.60 12.65 -9.83
N GLU A 49 4.67 11.85 -9.84
CA GLU A 49 4.63 10.42 -9.59
C GLU A 49 5.55 10.05 -8.42
N THR A 50 5.11 9.14 -7.59
CA THR A 50 5.88 8.55 -6.49
C THR A 50 5.99 7.07 -6.70
N THR A 51 7.19 6.51 -6.54
CA THR A 51 7.45 5.08 -6.75
C THR A 51 8.07 4.45 -5.52
N PHE A 52 7.72 3.19 -5.28
CA PHE A 52 8.30 2.34 -4.24
C PHE A 52 8.43 0.91 -4.77
N SER A 53 9.45 0.17 -4.34
CA SER A 53 9.60 -1.25 -4.69
C SER A 53 9.65 -2.08 -3.42
N LEU A 54 8.56 -2.80 -3.13
CA LEU A 54 8.52 -3.74 -2.02
C LEU A 54 9.47 -4.90 -2.33
N TYR A 55 10.49 -5.06 -1.50
CA TYR A 55 11.45 -6.15 -1.54
C TYR A 55 11.11 -7.18 -0.48
N GLU A 56 11.14 -8.46 -0.83
CA GLU A 56 10.84 -9.55 0.08
C GLU A 56 11.72 -10.76 -0.22
N ASP A 57 12.25 -11.38 0.83
CA ASP A 57 13.02 -12.62 0.80
C ASP A 57 12.73 -13.46 2.08
N ALA A 58 13.44 -14.55 2.27
CA ALA A 58 13.27 -15.40 3.44
C ALA A 58 13.72 -14.75 4.75
N GLY A 59 14.57 -13.72 4.70
CA GLY A 59 15.08 -13.00 5.88
C GLY A 59 15.99 -13.80 6.81
N THR A 60 16.15 -15.09 6.59
CA THR A 60 16.84 -16.02 7.51
C THR A 60 18.15 -16.61 6.96
N ASP A 61 18.41 -16.41 5.66
CA ASP A 61 19.57 -16.98 4.99
C ASP A 61 20.15 -16.04 3.90
N LEU A 62 21.15 -16.52 3.17
CA LEU A 62 21.77 -15.79 2.07
C LEU A 62 21.14 -16.14 0.70
N GLY A 63 19.92 -16.60 0.67
CA GLY A 63 19.18 -16.95 -0.56
C GLY A 63 19.09 -15.80 -1.55
N TYR A 64 19.02 -14.58 -1.06
CA TYR A 64 19.01 -13.37 -1.90
C TYR A 64 20.24 -13.26 -2.83
N LEU A 65 21.40 -13.77 -2.44
CA LEU A 65 22.59 -13.84 -3.31
C LEU A 65 22.41 -14.79 -4.51
N ARG A 66 21.48 -15.72 -4.39
CA ARG A 66 21.10 -16.68 -5.47
C ARG A 66 19.86 -16.24 -6.24
N GLY A 67 19.33 -15.02 -5.95
CA GLY A 67 18.12 -14.49 -6.55
C GLY A 67 16.82 -15.00 -5.90
N GLU A 68 16.89 -15.53 -4.67
CA GLU A 68 15.74 -15.99 -3.90
C GLU A 68 15.08 -14.81 -3.20
N PHE A 69 14.56 -13.89 -3.98
CA PHE A 69 13.80 -12.72 -3.53
C PHE A 69 12.74 -12.36 -4.56
N MET A 70 11.82 -11.50 -4.16
CA MET A 70 10.86 -10.90 -5.08
C MET A 70 10.76 -9.39 -4.87
N ARG A 71 10.24 -8.72 -5.90
CA ARG A 71 9.97 -7.28 -5.88
C ARG A 71 8.60 -7.00 -6.47
N THR A 72 7.85 -6.15 -5.78
CA THR A 72 6.54 -5.65 -6.25
C THR A 72 6.65 -4.13 -6.37
N PRO A 73 6.65 -3.57 -7.59
CA PRO A 73 6.68 -2.13 -7.77
C PRO A 73 5.32 -1.52 -7.47
N ILE A 74 5.31 -0.39 -6.78
CA ILE A 74 4.12 0.37 -6.43
C ILE A 74 4.35 1.81 -6.86
N THR A 75 3.40 2.38 -7.58
CA THR A 75 3.48 3.74 -8.10
C THR A 75 2.18 4.48 -7.78
N CYS A 76 2.28 5.71 -7.30
CA CYS A 76 1.15 6.61 -7.10
C CYS A 76 1.36 7.87 -7.95
N GLN A 77 0.49 8.09 -8.93
CA GLN A 77 0.47 9.28 -9.76
C GLN A 77 -0.69 10.17 -9.32
N THR A 78 -0.40 11.43 -9.04
CA THR A 78 -1.41 12.43 -8.71
C THR A 78 -1.82 13.19 -9.95
N THR A 79 -3.13 13.32 -10.19
CA THR A 79 -3.72 14.07 -11.30
C THR A 79 -4.61 15.20 -10.78
N ASP A 80 -5.05 16.09 -11.63
CA ASP A 80 -5.99 17.17 -11.27
C ASP A 80 -7.38 16.64 -10.86
N THR A 81 -7.72 15.42 -11.28
CA THR A 81 -9.04 14.80 -11.05
C THR A 81 -9.02 13.65 -10.03
N GLY A 82 -7.85 13.35 -9.45
CA GLY A 82 -7.69 12.27 -8.50
C GLY A 82 -6.28 11.73 -8.44
N TYR A 83 -6.14 10.43 -8.19
CA TYR A 83 -4.85 9.75 -8.25
C TYR A 83 -4.99 8.33 -8.78
N THR A 84 -3.93 7.85 -9.40
CA THR A 84 -3.82 6.50 -9.92
C THR A 84 -2.77 5.76 -9.11
N LEU A 85 -3.18 4.68 -8.46
CA LEU A 85 -2.29 3.74 -7.79
C LEU A 85 -2.07 2.54 -8.71
N LYS A 86 -0.82 2.28 -9.05
CA LYS A 86 -0.43 1.11 -9.83
C LYS A 86 0.37 0.17 -8.94
N VAL A 87 -0.09 -1.06 -8.82
CA VAL A 87 0.66 -2.19 -8.28
C VAL A 87 1.15 -2.98 -9.48
N GLY A 88 2.45 -2.98 -9.72
CA GLY A 88 3.02 -3.64 -10.90
C GLY A 88 3.19 -5.15 -10.71
N THR A 89 3.46 -5.83 -11.80
CA THR A 89 3.74 -7.28 -11.77
C THR A 89 4.92 -7.59 -10.86
N ARG A 90 4.72 -8.56 -9.98
CA ARG A 90 5.79 -9.10 -9.12
C ARG A 90 6.87 -9.76 -9.97
N THR A 91 8.13 -9.48 -9.63
CA THR A 91 9.30 -10.09 -10.24
C THR A 91 10.07 -10.91 -9.20
N GLY A 92 10.80 -11.94 -9.65
CA GLY A 92 11.53 -12.87 -8.79
C GLY A 92 10.80 -14.21 -8.66
N GLU A 93 11.40 -15.27 -9.17
CA GLU A 93 10.74 -16.58 -9.32
C GLU A 93 11.16 -17.59 -8.23
N LYS A 94 12.25 -17.30 -7.52
CA LYS A 94 12.86 -18.26 -6.60
C LYS A 94 12.41 -18.13 -5.15
N TYR A 95 11.62 -17.11 -4.84
CA TYR A 95 11.00 -16.92 -3.54
C TYR A 95 9.49 -17.00 -3.67
N SER A 96 8.84 -17.69 -2.74
CA SER A 96 7.38 -17.82 -2.70
C SER A 96 6.84 -17.29 -1.38
N LEU A 97 5.77 -16.53 -1.46
CA LEU A 97 5.05 -16.08 -0.27
C LEU A 97 4.51 -17.27 0.54
N PRO A 98 4.53 -17.20 1.87
CA PRO A 98 4.07 -18.28 2.74
C PRO A 98 2.55 -18.46 2.77
N GLY A 99 1.80 -17.79 1.92
CA GLY A 99 0.33 -17.92 1.84
C GLY A 99 -0.34 -16.80 1.07
N GLN A 100 -1.68 -16.81 1.08
CA GLN A 100 -2.49 -15.74 0.52
C GLN A 100 -2.47 -14.54 1.48
N ARG A 101 -2.45 -13.34 0.94
CA ARG A 101 -2.50 -12.09 1.71
C ARG A 101 -3.20 -10.97 0.95
N ASN A 102 -3.51 -9.91 1.66
CA ASN A 102 -3.94 -8.65 1.10
C ASN A 102 -2.81 -7.62 1.20
N LEU A 103 -2.75 -6.72 0.23
CA LEU A 103 -2.06 -5.45 0.33
C LEU A 103 -3.08 -4.41 0.79
N MET A 104 -2.74 -3.67 1.84
CA MET A 104 -3.56 -2.59 2.36
C MET A 104 -2.93 -1.25 1.99
N PHE A 105 -3.74 -0.32 1.52
CA PHE A 105 -3.27 1.02 1.18
C PHE A 105 -4.07 2.05 1.98
N CYS A 106 -3.36 2.92 2.66
CA CYS A 106 -3.89 4.07 3.38
C CYS A 106 -3.39 5.33 2.67
N ILE A 107 -4.24 5.94 1.86
CA ILE A 107 -3.86 7.09 1.03
C ILE A 107 -4.35 8.36 1.71
N TYR A 108 -3.42 9.23 2.07
CA TYR A 108 -3.72 10.53 2.68
C TYR A 108 -4.14 11.52 1.59
N THR A 109 -5.31 12.12 1.71
CA THR A 109 -5.86 12.98 0.68
C THR A 109 -6.64 14.15 1.28
N GLU A 110 -6.48 15.33 0.69
CA GLU A 110 -7.24 16.53 1.07
C GLU A 110 -8.68 16.46 0.55
N GLN A 111 -8.87 15.85 -0.61
CA GLN A 111 -10.18 15.69 -1.24
C GLN A 111 -10.56 14.21 -1.33
N MET A 112 -11.72 13.87 -0.76
CA MET A 112 -12.20 12.49 -0.76
C MET A 112 -12.66 12.03 -2.13
N PRO A 113 -12.17 10.88 -2.63
CA PRO A 113 -12.68 10.30 -3.86
C PRO A 113 -14.15 9.93 -3.77
N LYS A 114 -14.88 10.13 -4.85
CA LYS A 114 -16.27 9.69 -5.01
C LYS A 114 -16.37 8.27 -5.53
N THR A 115 -15.42 7.89 -6.38
CA THR A 115 -15.41 6.61 -7.07
C THR A 115 -13.99 6.03 -7.09
N ALA A 116 -13.90 4.71 -7.05
CA ALA A 116 -12.68 3.97 -7.32
C ALA A 116 -12.93 2.90 -8.38
N LEU A 117 -11.97 2.74 -9.29
CA LEU A 117 -11.97 1.76 -10.36
C LEU A 117 -10.75 0.84 -10.19
N LEU A 118 -10.91 -0.44 -10.46
CA LEU A 118 -9.83 -1.43 -10.58
C LEU A 118 -9.82 -1.92 -12.02
N ASP A 119 -8.75 -1.69 -12.74
CA ASP A 119 -8.60 -2.10 -14.14
C ASP A 119 -9.79 -1.66 -14.99
N GLY A 120 -10.27 -0.41 -14.77
CA GLY A 120 -11.42 0.19 -15.42
C GLY A 120 -12.80 -0.24 -14.88
N GLN A 121 -12.86 -1.17 -13.92
CA GLN A 121 -14.12 -1.64 -13.33
C GLN A 121 -14.38 -1.02 -11.96
N LYS A 122 -15.61 -0.61 -11.69
CA LYS A 122 -15.97 0.03 -10.43
C LYS A 122 -15.82 -0.91 -9.24
N ILE A 123 -15.04 -0.48 -8.25
CA ILE A 123 -14.79 -1.23 -7.01
C ILE A 123 -15.95 -0.99 -6.02
N LYS A 124 -16.27 -2.02 -5.27
CA LYS A 124 -17.27 -1.95 -4.20
C LYS A 124 -16.80 -1.02 -3.08
N LYS A 125 -17.59 0.00 -2.80
CA LYS A 125 -17.41 0.86 -1.63
C LYS A 125 -17.89 0.14 -0.37
N THR A 126 -17.11 0.21 0.71
CA THR A 126 -17.43 -0.39 2.01
C THR A 126 -17.27 0.65 3.13
N ASN A 127 -17.30 0.21 4.38
CA ASN A 127 -16.95 1.03 5.54
C ASN A 127 -15.65 0.55 6.18
N VAL A 128 -15.02 1.41 6.98
CA VAL A 128 -13.73 1.14 7.62
C VAL A 128 -13.75 -0.17 8.41
N GLY A 129 -14.78 -0.39 9.27
CA GLY A 129 -14.88 -1.59 10.09
C GLY A 129 -14.87 -2.88 9.28
N LYS A 130 -15.69 -2.96 8.21
CA LYS A 130 -15.72 -4.14 7.34
C LYS A 130 -14.43 -4.34 6.54
N LEU A 131 -13.76 -3.26 6.17
CA LEU A 131 -12.51 -3.36 5.43
C LEU A 131 -11.40 -3.91 6.32
N GLU A 132 -11.33 -3.45 7.57
CA GLU A 132 -10.38 -3.91 8.58
C GLU A 132 -10.69 -5.33 9.07
N GLU A 133 -11.95 -5.65 9.36
CA GLU A 133 -12.38 -6.96 9.84
C GLU A 133 -11.95 -8.10 8.91
N ASN A 134 -12.08 -7.90 7.60
CA ASN A 134 -11.83 -8.92 6.60
C ASN A 134 -10.42 -8.87 5.98
N ARG A 135 -9.52 -8.03 6.51
CA ARG A 135 -8.19 -7.83 5.91
C ARG A 135 -7.31 -9.09 5.92
N GLU A 136 -7.55 -9.99 6.85
CA GLU A 136 -6.78 -11.23 7.06
C GLU A 136 -7.53 -12.50 6.61
N THR A 137 -8.80 -12.39 6.21
CA THR A 137 -9.65 -13.55 5.93
C THR A 137 -10.25 -13.57 4.54
N GLU A 138 -10.36 -12.43 3.87
CA GLU A 138 -10.98 -12.32 2.56
C GLU A 138 -9.93 -11.88 1.51
N PHE A 139 -9.45 -12.84 0.70
CA PHE A 139 -8.36 -12.64 -0.25
C PHE A 139 -8.81 -12.59 -1.72
N THR A 140 -10.11 -12.43 -1.97
CA THR A 140 -10.66 -12.50 -3.33
C THR A 140 -11.37 -11.23 -3.77
N ILE A 141 -11.63 -10.29 -2.84
CA ILE A 141 -12.43 -9.10 -3.12
C ILE A 141 -11.63 -7.84 -2.84
N THR A 142 -11.50 -7.01 -3.88
CA THR A 142 -11.03 -5.64 -3.72
C THR A 142 -12.15 -4.76 -3.16
N ALA A 143 -11.85 -4.01 -2.12
CA ALA A 143 -12.77 -3.08 -1.50
C ALA A 143 -12.07 -1.78 -1.08
N TRP A 144 -12.81 -0.68 -1.07
CA TRP A 144 -12.27 0.62 -0.68
C TRP A 144 -13.24 1.40 0.21
N CYS A 145 -12.70 2.33 0.98
CA CYS A 145 -13.46 3.16 1.89
C CYS A 145 -12.83 4.56 2.05
N PRO A 146 -13.56 5.65 1.82
CA PRO A 146 -13.12 6.97 2.23
C PRO A 146 -13.33 7.13 3.74
N ASP A 147 -12.28 7.40 4.47
CA ASP A 147 -12.35 7.76 5.90
C ASP A 147 -12.20 9.28 6.07
N LYS A 148 -13.34 9.96 6.10
CA LYS A 148 -13.39 11.42 6.27
C LYS A 148 -12.88 11.90 7.61
N LYS A 149 -12.88 11.05 8.65
CA LYS A 149 -12.41 11.43 9.99
C LYS A 149 -10.89 11.51 10.03
N GLN A 150 -10.24 10.60 9.34
CA GLN A 150 -8.77 10.52 9.27
C GLN A 150 -8.19 11.30 8.08
N GLY A 151 -9.01 11.75 7.13
CA GLY A 151 -8.52 12.36 5.89
C GLY A 151 -7.84 11.34 4.98
N THR A 152 -8.28 10.08 5.01
CA THR A 152 -7.65 8.99 4.28
C THR A 152 -8.63 8.24 3.40
N CYS A 153 -8.10 7.59 2.37
CA CYS A 153 -8.81 6.62 1.55
C CYS A 153 -8.16 5.25 1.73
N LEU A 154 -8.90 4.29 2.25
CA LEU A 154 -8.42 2.93 2.48
C LEU A 154 -8.76 2.04 1.30
N LEU A 155 -7.83 1.17 0.91
CA LEU A 155 -8.02 0.17 -0.13
C LEU A 155 -7.46 -1.17 0.35
N ARG A 156 -8.21 -2.23 0.14
CA ARG A 156 -7.77 -3.62 0.27
C ARG A 156 -7.70 -4.24 -1.12
N LEU A 157 -6.54 -4.77 -1.47
CA LEU A 157 -6.26 -5.42 -2.74
C LEU A 157 -5.71 -6.83 -2.48
N PRO A 158 -6.32 -7.90 -2.99
CA PRO A 158 -5.71 -9.24 -2.97
C PRO A 158 -4.35 -9.24 -3.65
N ASP A 159 -3.37 -9.88 -3.04
CA ASP A 159 -2.01 -9.96 -3.57
C ASP A 159 -1.84 -11.19 -4.45
N ASP A 160 -2.21 -11.07 -5.71
CA ASP A 160 -2.09 -12.15 -6.71
C ASP A 160 -0.80 -12.08 -7.55
N GLY A 161 0.05 -11.07 -7.29
CA GLY A 161 1.32 -10.85 -7.99
C GLY A 161 1.19 -10.29 -9.41
N LYS A 162 -0.01 -9.96 -9.86
CA LYS A 162 -0.26 -9.37 -11.18
C LYS A 162 -0.26 -7.85 -11.12
N GLU A 163 -0.23 -7.25 -12.30
CA GLU A 163 -0.41 -5.80 -12.41
C GLU A 163 -1.87 -5.42 -12.20
N HIS A 164 -2.08 -4.37 -11.39
CA HIS A 164 -3.37 -3.76 -11.15
C HIS A 164 -3.27 -2.24 -11.18
N ILE A 165 -4.24 -1.61 -11.81
CA ILE A 165 -4.36 -0.15 -11.88
C ILE A 165 -5.63 0.27 -11.14
N ILE A 166 -5.47 1.04 -10.08
CA ILE A 166 -6.56 1.56 -9.28
C ILE A 166 -6.66 3.07 -9.48
N GLU A 167 -7.79 3.53 -10.00
CA GLU A 167 -8.05 4.94 -10.24
C GLU A 167 -9.05 5.47 -9.21
N PHE A 168 -8.65 6.51 -8.48
CA PHE A 168 -9.51 7.22 -7.53
C PHE A 168 -9.91 8.56 -8.14
N VAL A 169 -11.21 8.81 -8.28
CA VAL A 169 -11.77 9.98 -8.95
C VAL A 169 -12.54 10.84 -7.94
N TYR A 170 -12.25 12.15 -7.91
CA TYR A 170 -12.88 13.17 -7.07
C TYR A 170 -14.30 13.52 -7.46
#